data_e040b239b99b197583ad324a83f3b766
#
_entry.id   e040b239b99b197583ad324a83f3b766
#
_cell.length_a   1.000
_cell.length_b   1.000
_cell.length_c   1.000
_cell.angle_alpha   90.00
_cell.angle_beta   90.00
_cell.angle_gamma   90.00
#
_symmetry.space_group_name_H-M   'P 1'
#
loop_
_entity.id
_entity.type
_entity.pdbx_description
1 polymer ?
#
loop_
_entity_poly.entity_id
_entity_poly.type
_entity_poly.pdbx_seq_one_letter_code
_entity_poly.pdbx_strand_id
1 'polypeptide(L)'
;MLFRSLLVHEDDIIAAAAARTIHLDARIGFAEGPQVNDPSAPEWAEQGAWFTRQWKRVIELAAAAGTDEMVVVPEYGPPPYQAVHPHGGGPVGDLWAMCRSERDRLRVELQPR
;
A
#
# COMPACT_ATOMS: atom_id res chain seq x y z
N MET A 1 -16.32 3.03 -4.93
CA MET A 1 -15.14 3.85 -5.18
C MET A 1 -14.52 3.49 -6.51
N LEU A 2 -14.28 4.47 -7.34
CA LEU A 2 -13.81 4.28 -8.72
C LEU A 2 -12.51 3.48 -8.81
N PHE A 3 -11.52 3.85 -8.00
CA PHE A 3 -10.21 3.17 -7.96
C PHE A 3 -10.35 1.68 -7.63
N ARG A 4 -11.18 1.37 -6.63
CA ARG A 4 -11.45 0.01 -6.20
C ARG A 4 -12.14 -0.81 -7.30
N SER A 5 -13.10 -0.21 -8.00
CA SER A 5 -13.81 -0.85 -9.10
C SER A 5 -12.88 -1.16 -10.28
N LEU A 6 -11.95 -0.25 -10.60
CA LEU A 6 -10.99 -0.47 -11.66
C LEU A 6 -10.07 -1.66 -11.35
N LEU A 7 -9.60 -1.77 -10.10
CA LEU A 7 -8.73 -2.89 -9.70
C LEU A 7 -9.47 -4.22 -9.67
N VAL A 8 -10.74 -4.24 -9.32
CA VAL A 8 -11.55 -5.47 -9.34
C VAL A 8 -11.69 -6.01 -10.75
N HIS A 9 -11.86 -5.16 -11.74
CA HIS A 9 -11.95 -5.57 -13.14
C HIS A 9 -10.62 -6.01 -13.75
N GLU A 10 -9.50 -5.76 -13.05
CA GLU A 10 -8.16 -6.08 -13.50
C GLU A 10 -7.58 -7.33 -12.81
N ASP A 11 -8.43 -8.19 -12.24
CA ASP A 11 -8.01 -9.38 -11.50
C ASP A 11 -7.06 -10.29 -12.29
N ASP A 12 -7.33 -10.52 -13.56
CA ASP A 12 -6.50 -11.37 -14.40
C ASP A 12 -5.12 -10.76 -14.65
N ILE A 13 -5.07 -9.43 -14.79
CA ILE A 13 -3.82 -8.69 -14.96
C ILE A 13 -3.02 -8.74 -13.67
N ILE A 14 -3.67 -8.55 -12.53
CA ILE A 14 -3.03 -8.65 -11.22
C ILE A 14 -2.44 -10.05 -11.02
N ALA A 15 -3.18 -11.10 -11.33
CA ALA A 15 -2.71 -12.46 -11.21
C ALA A 15 -1.49 -12.74 -12.12
N ALA A 16 -1.54 -12.27 -13.36
CA ALA A 16 -0.42 -12.43 -14.30
C ALA A 16 0.81 -11.64 -13.86
N ALA A 17 0.63 -10.43 -13.35
CA ALA A 17 1.72 -9.60 -12.83
C ALA A 17 2.33 -10.21 -11.56
N ALA A 18 1.50 -10.74 -10.66
CA ALA A 18 1.94 -11.33 -9.40
C ALA A 18 2.94 -12.47 -9.62
N ALA A 19 2.74 -13.29 -10.64
CA ALA A 19 3.64 -14.41 -10.98
C ALA A 19 5.07 -13.95 -11.27
N ARG A 20 5.25 -12.67 -11.60
CA ARG A 20 6.56 -12.07 -11.94
C ARG A 20 6.99 -10.98 -10.98
N THR A 21 6.24 -10.77 -9.90
CA THR A 21 6.51 -9.71 -8.94
C THR A 21 7.57 -10.15 -7.94
N ILE A 22 8.61 -9.35 -7.80
CA ILE A 22 9.69 -9.55 -6.83
C ILE A 22 9.84 -8.37 -5.88
N HIS A 23 9.16 -7.28 -6.15
CA HIS A 23 9.21 -6.04 -5.37
C HIS A 23 7.83 -5.40 -5.35
N LEU A 24 7.40 -4.94 -4.19
CA LEU A 24 6.11 -4.31 -3.98
C LEU A 24 6.29 -2.99 -3.21
N ASP A 25 5.92 -1.90 -3.85
CA ASP A 25 5.82 -0.61 -3.17
C ASP A 25 4.45 -0.50 -2.51
N ALA A 26 4.43 -0.52 -1.19
CA ALA A 26 3.21 -0.55 -0.41
C ALA A 26 2.80 0.86 0.01
N ARG A 27 1.79 1.41 -0.67
CA ARG A 27 1.23 2.71 -0.39
C ARG A 27 -0.30 2.64 -0.41
N ILE A 28 -0.92 3.12 0.67
CA ILE A 28 -2.38 3.18 0.75
C ILE A 28 -2.84 4.46 0.07
N GLY A 29 -3.64 4.30 -0.97
CA GLY A 29 -4.28 5.39 -1.68
C GLY A 29 -5.76 5.50 -1.36
N PHE A 30 -6.42 6.47 -1.95
CA PHE A 30 -7.87 6.68 -1.81
C PHE A 30 -8.44 7.24 -3.12
N ALA A 31 -9.77 7.40 -3.19
CA ALA A 31 -10.44 7.75 -4.44
C ALA A 31 -9.94 9.07 -5.07
N GLU A 32 -9.57 10.02 -4.24
CA GLU A 32 -9.14 11.36 -4.67
C GLU A 32 -7.62 11.54 -4.74
N GLY A 33 -6.85 10.49 -4.42
CA GLY A 33 -5.39 10.65 -4.44
C GLY A 33 -4.61 9.36 -4.21
N PRO A 34 -3.32 9.41 -4.56
CA PRO A 34 -2.47 8.21 -4.50
C PRO A 34 -1.97 7.88 -3.12
N GLN A 35 -2.09 8.78 -2.16
CA GLN A 35 -1.49 8.62 -0.84
C GLN A 35 -2.38 9.21 0.26
N VAL A 36 -2.74 8.39 1.26
CA VAL A 36 -3.43 8.87 2.46
C VAL A 36 -2.46 9.67 3.34
N ASN A 37 -3.01 10.59 4.14
CA ASN A 37 -2.20 11.46 5.00
C ASN A 37 -1.51 10.72 6.14
N ASP A 38 -2.20 9.71 6.69
CA ASP A 38 -1.67 8.88 7.77
C ASP A 38 -2.31 7.49 7.68
N PRO A 39 -1.54 6.47 7.27
CA PRO A 39 -2.10 5.13 7.10
C PRO A 39 -2.59 4.49 8.40
N SER A 40 -2.19 5.01 9.56
CA SER A 40 -2.66 4.52 10.86
C SER A 40 -3.95 5.18 11.34
N ALA A 41 -4.40 6.24 10.66
CA ALA A 41 -5.59 6.97 11.06
C ALA A 41 -6.87 6.15 10.84
N PRO A 42 -7.81 6.15 11.82
CA PRO A 42 -9.02 5.33 11.72
C PRO A 42 -9.88 5.57 10.48
N GLU A 43 -9.90 6.79 9.95
CA GLU A 43 -10.64 7.13 8.74
C GLU A 43 -10.14 6.39 7.49
N TRP A 44 -8.92 5.86 7.52
CA TRP A 44 -8.33 5.09 6.42
C TRP A 44 -8.31 3.59 6.65
N ALA A 45 -8.94 3.12 7.73
CA ALA A 45 -8.90 1.70 8.10
C ALA A 45 -9.45 0.77 7.00
N GLU A 46 -10.53 1.16 6.34
CA GLU A 46 -11.12 0.36 5.25
C GLU A 46 -10.18 0.27 4.05
N GLN A 47 -9.61 1.40 3.64
CA GLN A 47 -8.65 1.46 2.55
C GLN A 47 -7.41 0.63 2.86
N GLY A 48 -6.88 0.79 4.08
CA GLY A 48 -5.72 0.02 4.53
C GLY A 48 -5.97 -1.47 4.51
N ALA A 49 -7.13 -1.92 4.96
CA ALA A 49 -7.52 -3.33 4.93
C ALA A 49 -7.63 -3.86 3.50
N TRP A 50 -8.22 -3.09 2.61
CA TRP A 50 -8.37 -3.49 1.21
C TRP A 50 -7.00 -3.65 0.53
N PHE A 51 -6.10 -2.67 0.65
CA PHE A 51 -4.76 -2.74 0.08
C PHE A 51 -3.97 -3.92 0.67
N THR A 52 -4.04 -4.12 1.98
CA THR A 52 -3.34 -5.23 2.64
C THR A 52 -3.80 -6.58 2.09
N ARG A 53 -5.11 -6.76 1.85
CA ARG A 53 -5.63 -7.98 1.22
C ARG A 53 -5.07 -8.18 -0.19
N GLN A 54 -4.96 -7.10 -0.98
CA GLN A 54 -4.37 -7.19 -2.33
C GLN A 54 -2.90 -7.54 -2.28
N TRP A 55 -2.13 -6.94 -1.37
CA TRP A 55 -0.72 -7.27 -1.20
C TRP A 55 -0.52 -8.73 -0.77
N LYS A 56 -1.32 -9.23 0.15
CA LYS A 56 -1.31 -10.65 0.52
C LYS A 56 -1.56 -11.54 -0.68
N ARG A 57 -2.56 -11.20 -1.48
CA ARG A 57 -2.88 -11.95 -2.69
C ARG A 57 -1.71 -11.99 -3.68
N VAL A 58 -1.07 -10.85 -3.91
CA VAL A 58 0.12 -10.78 -4.79
C VAL A 58 1.23 -11.68 -4.26
N ILE A 59 1.51 -11.64 -2.97
CA ILE A 59 2.55 -12.47 -2.34
C ILE A 59 2.22 -13.96 -2.46
N GLU A 60 0.98 -14.35 -2.20
CA GLU A 60 0.54 -15.75 -2.32
C GLU A 60 0.65 -16.26 -3.76
N LEU A 61 0.22 -15.46 -4.72
CA LEU A 61 0.30 -15.83 -6.13
C LEU A 61 1.74 -15.90 -6.63
N ALA A 62 2.60 -15.00 -6.19
CA ALA A 62 4.03 -15.02 -6.51
C ALA A 62 4.70 -16.27 -5.92
N ALA A 63 4.39 -16.59 -4.67
CA ALA A 63 4.92 -17.80 -4.03
C ALA A 63 4.47 -19.08 -4.74
N ALA A 64 3.21 -19.15 -5.15
CA ALA A 64 2.68 -20.27 -5.93
C ALA A 64 3.35 -20.42 -7.29
N ALA A 65 3.84 -19.31 -7.86
CA ALA A 65 4.58 -19.31 -9.13
C ALA A 65 6.08 -19.58 -8.95
N GLY A 66 6.55 -19.83 -7.72
CA GLY A 66 7.94 -20.18 -7.43
C GLY A 66 8.82 -19.06 -6.92
N THR A 67 8.26 -17.90 -6.60
CA THR A 67 9.02 -16.80 -6.01
C THR A 67 9.33 -17.09 -4.54
N ASP A 68 10.64 -17.14 -4.21
CA ASP A 68 11.10 -17.46 -2.84
C ASP A 68 11.18 -16.23 -1.95
N GLU A 69 11.34 -15.06 -2.53
CA GLU A 69 11.58 -13.82 -1.78
C GLU A 69 10.91 -12.66 -2.48
N MET A 70 10.27 -11.81 -1.69
CA MET A 70 9.68 -10.56 -2.19
C MET A 70 10.05 -9.40 -1.28
N VAL A 71 10.54 -8.32 -1.86
CA VAL A 71 10.82 -7.08 -1.13
C VAL A 71 9.54 -6.26 -1.07
N VAL A 72 9.12 -5.89 0.13
CA VAL A 72 7.97 -4.99 0.36
C VAL A 72 8.47 -3.71 1.00
N VAL A 73 8.24 -2.59 0.34
CA VAL A 73 8.70 -1.27 0.78
C VAL A 73 7.50 -0.38 1.07
N PRO A 74 7.27 0.01 2.33
CA PRO A 74 6.31 1.08 2.62
C PRO A 74 6.77 2.37 1.94
N GLU A 75 5.93 2.92 1.06
CA GLU A 75 6.29 4.09 0.27
C GLU A 75 5.30 5.23 0.50
N TYR A 76 5.77 6.29 1.17
CA TYR A 76 4.99 7.52 1.37
C TYR A 76 5.87 8.70 1.00
N GLY A 77 5.49 9.42 -0.07
CA GLY A 77 6.28 10.49 -0.64
C GLY A 77 6.05 11.84 0.02
N PRO A 78 7.05 12.75 -0.08
CA PRO A 78 6.93 14.11 0.42
C PRO A 78 5.96 14.94 -0.44
N PRO A 79 5.68 16.20 -0.06
CA PRO A 79 4.88 17.07 -0.93
C PRO A 79 5.42 17.10 -2.37
N PRO A 80 4.55 17.08 -3.40
CA PRO A 80 3.11 17.25 -3.36
C PRO A 80 2.28 15.99 -3.04
N TYR A 81 2.88 14.81 -2.88
CA TYR A 81 2.12 13.61 -2.50
C TYR A 81 1.57 13.73 -1.08
N GLN A 82 2.38 14.22 -0.18
CA GLN A 82 1.97 14.50 1.19
C GLN A 82 1.25 15.84 1.26
N ALA A 83 0.13 15.88 1.98
CA ALA A 83 -0.60 17.12 2.25
C ALA A 83 0.21 18.03 3.17
N VAL A 84 0.05 19.34 2.99
CA VAL A 84 0.63 20.35 3.84
C VAL A 84 -0.49 21.19 4.46
N HIS A 85 -0.21 21.80 5.61
CA HIS A 85 -1.13 22.76 6.20
C HIS A 85 -1.22 24.01 5.32
N PRO A 86 -2.40 24.64 5.20
CA PRO A 86 -2.56 25.83 4.37
C PRO A 86 -1.70 27.00 4.87
N HIS A 87 -1.59 28.02 4.02
CA HIS A 87 -0.85 29.26 4.31
C HIS A 87 0.64 29.05 4.61
N GLY A 88 1.28 28.14 3.87
CA GLY A 88 2.71 27.90 4.03
C GLY A 88 3.06 27.08 5.26
N GLY A 89 2.10 26.38 5.84
CA GLY A 89 2.34 25.46 6.94
C GLY A 89 3.14 24.23 6.52
N GLY A 90 3.70 23.52 7.49
CA GLY A 90 4.49 22.32 7.25
C GLY A 90 3.64 21.12 6.84
N PRO A 91 4.30 19.97 6.56
CA PRO A 91 3.63 18.71 6.24
C PRO A 91 2.65 18.28 7.34
N VAL A 92 1.57 17.61 6.91
CA VAL A 92 0.51 17.15 7.82
C VAL A 92 0.96 15.96 8.67
N GLY A 93 2.06 15.31 8.35
CA GLY A 93 2.54 14.16 9.11
C GLY A 93 4.04 13.96 8.97
N ASP A 94 4.55 13.00 9.73
CA ASP A 94 5.94 12.58 9.72
C ASP A 94 6.08 11.34 8.82
N LEU A 95 6.62 11.52 7.62
CA LEU A 95 6.77 10.43 6.64
C LEU A 95 7.61 9.28 7.16
N TRP A 96 8.69 9.58 7.87
CA TRP A 96 9.57 8.53 8.40
C TRP A 96 8.84 7.69 9.45
N ALA A 97 8.12 8.34 10.36
CA ALA A 97 7.31 7.64 11.36
C ALA A 97 6.23 6.79 10.70
N MET A 98 5.56 7.30 9.66
CA MET A 98 4.55 6.55 8.91
C MET A 98 5.15 5.31 8.25
N CYS A 99 6.27 5.44 7.57
CA CYS A 99 6.94 4.32 6.90
C CYS A 99 7.39 3.25 7.92
N ARG A 100 7.92 3.67 9.06
CA ARG A 100 8.32 2.74 10.12
C ARG A 100 7.13 2.00 10.71
N SER A 101 6.06 2.71 11.00
CA SER A 101 4.82 2.12 11.52
C SER A 101 4.23 1.11 10.54
N GLU A 102 4.17 1.47 9.26
CA GLU A 102 3.69 0.57 8.21
C GLU A 102 4.59 -0.65 8.04
N ARG A 103 5.91 -0.46 8.07
CA ARG A 103 6.84 -1.58 8.04
C ARG A 103 6.54 -2.59 9.15
N ASP A 104 6.36 -2.11 10.37
CA ASP A 104 6.13 -2.99 11.51
C ASP A 104 4.77 -3.68 11.41
N ARG A 105 3.74 -2.97 10.96
CA ARG A 105 2.43 -3.55 10.71
C ARG A 105 2.48 -4.63 9.62
N LEU A 106 3.11 -4.33 8.49
CA LEU A 106 3.19 -5.25 7.35
C LEU A 106 4.03 -6.50 7.65
N ARG A 107 5.03 -6.39 8.51
CA ARG A 107 5.79 -7.57 8.97
C ARG A 107 4.89 -8.59 9.64
N VAL A 108 3.89 -8.16 10.37
CA VAL A 108 2.91 -9.04 11.01
C VAL A 108 1.87 -9.51 10.02
N GLU A 109 1.29 -8.57 9.27
CA GLU A 109 0.14 -8.83 8.38
C GLU A 109 0.49 -9.68 7.16
N LEU A 110 1.68 -9.51 6.60
CA LEU A 110 2.08 -10.15 5.35
C LEU A 110 2.93 -11.40 5.54
N GLN A 111 3.16 -11.83 6.78
CA GLN A 111 3.91 -13.07 7.01
C GLN A 111 3.19 -14.27 6.40
N PRO A 112 3.93 -15.17 5.70
CA PRO A 112 3.35 -16.42 5.24
C PRO A 112 2.92 -17.26 6.43
N ARG A 113 1.78 -17.88 6.29
CA ARG A 113 1.25 -18.84 7.29
C ARG A 113 1.80 -20.24 7.03
#